data_ec721b2adcd73a89417d4790b5d4f471
#
_entry.id   ec721b2adcd73a89417d4790b5d4f471
#
_cell.length_a   1.000
_cell.length_b   1.000
_cell.length_c   1.000
_cell.angle_alpha   90.00
_cell.angle_beta   90.00
_cell.angle_gamma   90.00
#
_symmetry.space_group_name_H-M   'P 1'
#
loop_
_entity.id
_entity.type
_entity.pdbx_description
1 polymer ?
#
loop_
_entity_poly.entity_id
_entity_poly.type
_entity_poly.pdbx_seq_one_letter_code
_entity_poly.pdbx_strand_id
1 'polypeptide(L)'
;EHEGLGICYLGTTTYNAPEIAKVLHLPQGVIPVTTITLGYPDPEKMPPLTDRLPLDGVVHRERYHDYTPEQIDQIWAEREASEETAGLLAANELPNLARIFTERRYTGKDNLFMSRKYFETLKQQGFFNQ
;
A
#
# COMPACT_ATOMS: atom_id res chain seq x y z
N GLU A 1 -10.44 17.33 5.37
CA GLU A 1 -10.74 18.11 4.14
C GLU A 1 -11.61 19.33 4.46
N HIS A 2 -12.68 19.21 5.25
CA HIS A 2 -13.58 20.32 5.58
C HIS A 2 -12.84 21.52 6.20
N GLU A 3 -11.82 21.28 7.02
CA GLU A 3 -10.98 22.30 7.65
C GLU A 3 -9.74 22.67 6.80
N GLY A 4 -9.70 22.29 5.53
CA GLY A 4 -8.56 22.54 4.65
C GLY A 4 -7.33 21.67 4.93
N LEU A 5 -7.45 20.66 5.80
CA LEU A 5 -6.36 19.73 6.11
C LEU A 5 -6.26 18.64 5.05
N GLY A 6 -5.03 18.35 4.65
CA GLY A 6 -4.68 17.18 3.85
C GLY A 6 -4.23 16.03 4.72
N ILE A 7 -4.37 14.81 4.22
CA ILE A 7 -3.91 13.58 4.87
C ILE A 7 -3.08 12.72 3.93
N CYS A 8 -2.14 11.96 4.51
CA CYS A 8 -1.40 10.95 3.78
C CYS A 8 -1.31 9.68 4.64
N TYR A 9 -1.76 8.56 4.09
CA TYR A 9 -1.61 7.24 4.70
C TYR A 9 -0.20 6.71 4.47
N LEU A 10 0.46 6.28 5.55
CA LEU A 10 1.79 5.67 5.49
C LEU A 10 1.64 4.14 5.47
N GLY A 11 1.96 3.52 4.31
CA GLY A 11 1.71 2.10 4.04
C GLY A 11 2.60 1.11 4.79
N THR A 12 3.67 1.56 5.46
CA THR A 12 4.68 0.67 6.09
C THR A 12 4.53 0.52 7.60
N THR A 13 3.46 1.01 8.19
CA THR A 13 3.23 0.98 9.65
C THR A 13 3.30 -0.44 10.21
N THR A 14 2.64 -1.40 9.58
CA THR A 14 2.64 -2.79 10.04
C THR A 14 4.02 -3.45 9.94
N TYR A 15 4.85 -3.02 8.99
CA TYR A 15 6.21 -3.54 8.82
C TYR A 15 7.17 -3.06 9.91
N ASN A 16 6.87 -1.91 10.51
CA ASN A 16 7.64 -1.30 11.58
C ASN A 16 6.87 -1.34 12.92
N ALA A 17 5.89 -2.22 13.04
CA ALA A 17 5.04 -2.33 14.24
C ALA A 17 5.82 -2.49 15.54
N PRO A 18 6.87 -3.35 15.65
CA PRO A 18 7.59 -3.49 16.91
C PRO A 18 8.34 -2.21 17.31
N GLU A 19 8.95 -1.51 16.36
CA GLU A 19 9.66 -0.25 16.60
C GLU A 19 8.68 0.86 17.02
N ILE A 20 7.55 0.95 16.36
CA ILE A 20 6.49 1.92 16.67
C ILE A 20 5.91 1.63 18.06
N ALA A 21 5.61 0.36 18.37
CA ALA A 21 5.11 -0.05 19.68
C ALA A 21 6.08 0.33 20.80
N LYS A 22 7.37 0.15 20.57
CA LYS A 22 8.43 0.53 21.53
C LYS A 22 8.52 2.05 21.72
N VAL A 23 8.54 2.83 20.63
CA VAL A 23 8.66 4.29 20.68
C VAL A 23 7.45 4.92 21.35
N LEU A 24 6.26 4.40 21.08
CA LEU A 24 5.01 4.90 21.65
C LEU A 24 4.68 4.28 23.01
N HIS A 25 5.51 3.37 23.54
CA HIS A 25 5.27 2.64 24.79
C HIS A 25 3.88 1.99 24.82
N LEU A 26 3.48 1.34 23.73
CA LEU A 26 2.15 0.75 23.63
C LEU A 26 1.96 -0.36 24.68
N PRO A 27 0.82 -0.37 25.39
CA PRO A 27 0.52 -1.41 26.35
C PRO A 27 0.20 -2.75 25.67
N GLN A 28 0.16 -3.83 26.45
CA GLN A 28 -0.30 -5.14 26.00
C GLN A 28 -1.73 -5.03 25.38
N GLY A 29 -1.99 -5.79 24.35
CA GLY A 29 -3.26 -5.78 23.62
C GLY A 29 -3.42 -4.64 22.60
N VAL A 30 -2.37 -3.81 22.40
CA VAL A 30 -2.40 -2.71 21.43
C VAL A 30 -1.31 -2.89 20.38
N ILE A 31 -1.66 -2.70 19.10
CA ILE A 31 -0.73 -2.79 17.99
C ILE A 31 -0.98 -1.64 16.99
N PRO A 32 0.08 -1.04 16.41
CA PRO A 32 -0.08 -0.03 15.38
C PRO A 32 -0.51 -0.71 14.06
N VAL A 33 -1.58 -0.24 13.46
CA VAL A 33 -2.12 -0.76 12.20
C VAL A 33 -1.83 0.17 11.03
N THR A 34 -2.02 1.46 11.24
CA THR A 34 -1.79 2.49 10.21
C THR A 34 -1.30 3.79 10.85
N THR A 35 -0.56 4.54 10.09
CA THR A 35 -0.13 5.89 10.44
C THR A 35 -0.67 6.87 9.40
N ILE A 36 -1.16 8.00 9.87
CA ILE A 36 -1.65 9.08 9.01
C ILE A 36 -0.89 10.35 9.38
N THR A 37 -0.29 11.00 8.39
CA THR A 37 0.17 12.37 8.56
C THR A 37 -0.98 13.32 8.25
N LEU A 38 -1.08 14.37 9.04
CA LEU A 38 -2.14 15.39 8.93
C LEU A 38 -1.52 16.77 8.95
N GLY A 39 -1.92 17.64 8.05
CA GLY A 39 -1.42 19.01 8.00
C GLY A 39 -2.02 19.84 6.89
N TYR A 40 -1.72 21.13 6.88
CA TYR A 40 -2.09 21.98 5.77
C TYR A 40 -1.16 21.70 4.59
N PRO A 41 -1.74 21.42 3.39
CA PRO A 41 -0.93 21.19 2.20
C PRO A 41 -0.20 22.47 1.78
N ASP A 42 1.01 22.33 1.31
CA ASP A 42 1.76 23.41 0.67
C ASP A 42 1.37 23.47 -0.82
N PRO A 43 0.63 24.51 -1.26
CA PRO A 43 0.15 24.58 -2.64
C PRO A 43 1.28 24.59 -3.69
N GLU A 44 2.47 25.08 -3.32
CA GLU A 44 3.61 25.13 -4.25
C GLU A 44 4.30 23.77 -4.42
N LYS A 45 4.04 22.83 -3.51
CA LYS A 45 4.66 21.50 -3.49
C LYS A 45 3.66 20.37 -3.69
N MET A 46 2.42 20.68 -4.01
CA MET A 46 1.43 19.63 -4.30
C MET A 46 1.81 18.89 -5.58
N PRO A 47 1.99 17.56 -5.51
CA PRO A 47 2.18 16.77 -6.72
C PRO A 47 0.89 16.79 -7.56
N PRO A 48 0.97 16.57 -8.87
CA PRO A 48 -0.20 16.36 -9.68
C PRO A 48 -1.02 15.18 -9.15
N LEU A 49 -2.33 15.24 -9.35
CA LEU A 49 -3.19 14.10 -9.01
C LEU A 49 -2.75 12.89 -9.84
N THR A 50 -2.49 11.79 -9.15
CA THR A 50 -2.21 10.52 -9.84
C THR A 50 -3.49 9.96 -10.44
N ASP A 51 -3.39 9.42 -11.65
CA ASP A 51 -4.48 8.72 -12.31
C ASP A 51 -5.00 7.58 -11.44
N ARG A 52 -6.32 7.44 -11.41
CA ARG A 52 -6.99 6.36 -10.69
C ARG A 52 -7.37 5.26 -11.66
N LEU A 53 -7.36 4.03 -11.17
CA LEU A 53 -7.95 2.92 -11.92
C LEU A 53 -9.45 3.16 -12.11
N PRO A 54 -10.06 2.65 -13.21
CA PRO A 54 -11.50 2.68 -13.40
C PRO A 54 -12.24 2.09 -12.20
N LEU A 55 -13.40 2.63 -11.87
CA LEU A 55 -14.18 2.16 -10.72
C LEU A 55 -14.48 0.66 -10.79
N ASP A 56 -14.73 0.15 -11.97
CA ASP A 56 -14.99 -1.28 -12.20
C ASP A 56 -13.80 -2.18 -11.85
N GLY A 57 -12.60 -1.62 -11.78
CA GLY A 57 -11.39 -2.32 -11.37
C GLY A 57 -11.14 -2.33 -9.86
N VAL A 58 -11.92 -1.56 -9.07
CA VAL A 58 -11.67 -1.40 -7.63
C VAL A 58 -12.92 -1.49 -6.75
N VAL A 59 -14.12 -1.47 -7.35
CA VAL A 59 -15.38 -1.49 -6.63
C VAL A 59 -16.16 -2.76 -6.95
N HIS A 60 -16.39 -3.59 -5.94
CA HIS A 60 -17.27 -4.75 -6.01
C HIS A 60 -18.62 -4.40 -5.36
N ARG A 61 -19.72 -4.61 -6.10
CA ARG A 61 -21.07 -4.37 -5.60
C ARG A 61 -21.69 -5.66 -5.09
N GLU A 62 -22.18 -5.66 -3.84
CA GLU A 62 -22.85 -6.78 -3.16
C GLU A 62 -21.97 -8.01 -2.96
N ARG A 63 -21.15 -8.38 -3.94
CA ARG A 63 -20.28 -9.57 -3.90
C ARG A 63 -18.95 -9.28 -4.54
N TYR A 64 -17.90 -9.90 -4.02
CA TYR A 64 -16.62 -9.97 -4.70
C TYR A 64 -16.77 -10.80 -5.98
N HIS A 65 -16.13 -10.37 -7.05
CA HIS A 65 -15.92 -11.14 -8.27
C HIS A 65 -14.44 -11.03 -8.66
N ASP A 66 -13.91 -12.09 -9.19
CA ASP A 66 -12.56 -12.09 -9.71
C ASP A 66 -12.55 -11.61 -11.17
N TYR A 67 -11.40 -11.15 -11.63
CA TYR A 67 -11.23 -10.63 -12.99
C TYR A 67 -10.55 -11.67 -13.88
N THR A 68 -10.96 -11.75 -15.14
CA THR A 68 -10.21 -12.50 -16.16
C THR A 68 -8.92 -11.74 -16.51
N PRO A 69 -7.91 -12.43 -17.09
CA PRO A 69 -6.70 -11.75 -17.57
C PRO A 69 -6.98 -10.56 -18.49
N GLU A 70 -7.94 -10.71 -19.40
CA GLU A 70 -8.32 -9.68 -20.35
C GLU A 70 -8.96 -8.45 -19.68
N GLN A 71 -9.74 -8.68 -18.62
CA GLN A 71 -10.30 -7.59 -17.80
C GLN A 71 -9.21 -6.86 -17.01
N ILE A 72 -8.24 -7.58 -16.48
CA ILE A 72 -7.07 -7.00 -15.79
C ILE A 72 -6.30 -6.12 -16.78
N ASP A 73 -5.99 -6.61 -17.95
CA ASP A 73 -5.28 -5.86 -18.98
C ASP A 73 -6.05 -4.58 -19.38
N GLN A 74 -7.36 -4.64 -19.52
CA GLN A 74 -8.19 -3.47 -19.82
C GLN A 74 -8.18 -2.43 -18.69
N ILE A 75 -8.29 -2.88 -17.44
CA ILE A 75 -8.29 -2.00 -16.25
C ILE A 75 -6.97 -1.23 -16.13
N TRP A 76 -5.86 -1.86 -16.48
CA TRP A 76 -4.52 -1.27 -16.34
C TRP A 76 -4.00 -0.59 -17.60
N ALA A 77 -4.66 -0.77 -18.77
CA ALA A 77 -4.18 -0.35 -20.08
C ALA A 77 -3.77 1.13 -20.11
N GLU A 78 -4.63 2.03 -19.66
CA GLU A 78 -4.38 3.48 -19.68
C GLU A 78 -3.17 3.83 -18.79
N ARG A 79 -3.11 3.27 -17.60
CA ARG A 79 -2.03 3.53 -16.65
C ARG A 79 -0.69 2.97 -17.14
N GLU A 80 -0.70 1.79 -17.74
CA GLU A 80 0.52 1.17 -18.27
C GLU A 80 1.02 1.83 -19.57
N ALA A 81 0.12 2.47 -20.32
CA ALA A 81 0.47 3.25 -21.49
C ALA A 81 1.03 4.65 -21.18
N SER A 82 0.96 5.11 -19.93
CA SER A 82 1.53 6.41 -19.54
C SER A 82 3.06 6.43 -19.76
N GLU A 83 3.61 7.57 -20.15
CA GLU A 83 5.05 7.73 -20.42
C GLU A 83 5.89 7.38 -19.19
N GLU A 84 5.44 7.77 -17.99
CA GLU A 84 6.10 7.46 -16.72
C GLU A 84 6.18 5.95 -16.50
N THR A 85 5.06 5.23 -16.69
CA THR A 85 5.01 3.79 -16.48
C THR A 85 5.79 3.05 -17.55
N ALA A 86 5.67 3.43 -18.80
CA ALA A 86 6.43 2.82 -19.90
C ALA A 86 7.95 2.96 -19.66
N GLY A 87 8.42 4.14 -19.21
CA GLY A 87 9.81 4.36 -18.83
C GLY A 87 10.24 3.47 -17.65
N LEU A 88 9.38 3.31 -16.63
CA LEU A 88 9.65 2.44 -15.49
C LEU A 88 9.76 0.96 -15.89
N LEU A 89 8.87 0.49 -16.75
CA LEU A 89 8.87 -0.89 -17.26
C LEU A 89 10.11 -1.17 -18.09
N ALA A 90 10.47 -0.28 -19.00
CA ALA A 90 11.66 -0.39 -19.83
C ALA A 90 12.95 -0.42 -18.98
N ALA A 91 13.07 0.48 -17.99
CA ALA A 91 14.22 0.54 -17.09
C ALA A 91 14.41 -0.73 -16.23
N ASN A 92 13.35 -1.49 -15.99
CA ASN A 92 13.39 -2.73 -15.21
C ASN A 92 13.31 -4.00 -16.07
N GLU A 93 13.19 -3.87 -17.38
CA GLU A 93 13.00 -4.99 -18.33
C GLU A 93 11.82 -5.89 -17.94
N LEU A 94 10.72 -5.30 -17.50
CA LEU A 94 9.52 -6.01 -17.04
C LEU A 94 8.29 -5.68 -17.89
N PRO A 95 7.39 -6.65 -18.12
CA PRO A 95 6.28 -6.50 -19.06
C PRO A 95 5.11 -5.66 -18.54
N ASN A 96 4.93 -5.55 -17.22
CA ASN A 96 3.79 -4.85 -16.62
C ASN A 96 4.07 -4.40 -15.17
N LEU A 97 3.22 -3.51 -14.64
CA LEU A 97 3.35 -2.97 -13.28
C LEU A 97 3.25 -4.04 -12.19
N ALA A 98 2.43 -5.07 -12.37
CA ALA A 98 2.31 -6.16 -11.40
C ALA A 98 3.67 -6.82 -11.14
N ARG A 99 4.48 -7.00 -12.17
CA ARG A 99 5.84 -7.54 -12.06
C ARG A 99 6.79 -6.58 -11.35
N ILE A 100 6.66 -5.27 -11.55
CA ILE A 100 7.42 -4.27 -10.76
C ILE A 100 7.13 -4.44 -9.27
N PHE A 101 5.86 -4.56 -8.90
CA PHE A 101 5.48 -4.70 -7.50
C PHE A 101 5.93 -6.04 -6.89
N THR A 102 5.80 -7.13 -7.62
CA THR A 102 6.07 -8.48 -7.09
C THR A 102 7.53 -8.91 -7.19
N GLU A 103 8.31 -8.35 -8.13
CA GLU A 103 9.69 -8.77 -8.38
C GLU A 103 10.74 -7.73 -7.95
N ARG A 104 10.36 -6.46 -7.76
CA ARG A 104 11.30 -5.37 -7.41
C ARG A 104 10.99 -4.69 -6.09
N ARG A 105 9.70 -4.48 -5.75
CA ARG A 105 9.31 -3.65 -4.60
C ARG A 105 8.83 -4.45 -3.39
N TYR A 106 7.98 -5.44 -3.61
CA TYR A 106 7.36 -6.27 -2.57
C TYR A 106 7.50 -7.74 -2.92
N THR A 107 8.73 -8.21 -2.95
CA THR A 107 9.02 -9.61 -3.33
C THR A 107 8.41 -10.58 -2.32
N GLY A 108 8.20 -11.83 -2.74
CA GLY A 108 7.72 -12.87 -1.82
C GLY A 108 8.63 -13.04 -0.60
N LYS A 109 9.95 -12.81 -0.73
CA LYS A 109 10.91 -12.83 0.37
C LYS A 109 10.67 -11.67 1.35
N ASP A 110 10.47 -10.46 0.83
CA ASP A 110 10.19 -9.28 1.66
C ASP A 110 8.86 -9.44 2.40
N ASN A 111 7.84 -9.90 1.69
CA ASN A 111 6.52 -10.16 2.28
C ASN A 111 6.61 -11.18 3.42
N LEU A 112 7.33 -12.29 3.22
CA LEU A 112 7.52 -13.30 4.25
C LEU A 112 8.27 -12.74 5.47
N PHE A 113 9.33 -11.95 5.25
CA PHE A 113 10.08 -11.31 6.34
C PHE A 113 9.20 -10.35 7.15
N MET A 114 8.47 -9.47 6.46
CA MET A 114 7.59 -8.47 7.09
C MET A 114 6.43 -9.13 7.83
N SER A 115 5.82 -10.17 7.26
CA SER A 115 4.75 -10.94 7.90
C SER A 115 5.22 -11.61 9.18
N ARG A 116 6.39 -12.25 9.17
CA ARG A 116 6.97 -12.86 10.36
C ARG A 116 7.19 -11.83 11.47
N LYS A 117 7.78 -10.69 11.14
CA LYS A 117 8.02 -9.59 12.07
C LYS A 117 6.71 -9.09 12.70
N TYR A 118 5.67 -8.94 11.89
CA TYR A 118 4.35 -8.53 12.35
C TYR A 118 3.70 -9.57 13.28
N PHE A 119 3.73 -10.85 12.91
CA PHE A 119 3.24 -11.94 13.76
C PHE A 119 3.97 -12.04 15.10
N GLU A 120 5.27 -11.87 15.12
CA GLU A 120 6.04 -11.81 16.37
C GLU A 120 5.59 -10.64 17.26
N THR A 121 5.31 -9.48 16.64
CA THR A 121 4.77 -8.32 17.38
C THR A 121 3.40 -8.62 17.98
N LEU A 122 2.51 -9.28 17.25
CA LEU A 122 1.21 -9.72 17.76
C LEU A 122 1.35 -10.65 18.97
N LYS A 123 2.28 -11.61 18.92
CA LYS A 123 2.58 -12.50 20.05
C LYS A 123 3.10 -11.72 21.27
N GLN A 124 4.08 -10.84 21.07
CA GLN A 124 4.65 -10.01 22.12
C GLN A 124 3.61 -9.11 22.76
N GLN A 125 2.64 -8.65 22.00
CA GLN A 125 1.52 -7.84 22.48
C GLN A 125 0.36 -8.68 23.07
N GLY A 126 0.50 -9.99 23.17
CA GLY A 126 -0.43 -10.87 23.87
C GLY A 126 -1.68 -11.27 23.09
N PHE A 127 -1.75 -11.01 21.76
CA PHE A 127 -2.94 -11.31 20.97
C PHE A 127 -3.26 -12.81 20.83
N PHE A 128 -2.29 -13.70 21.09
CA PHE A 128 -2.46 -15.15 20.99
C PHE A 128 -2.45 -15.86 22.36
N ASN A 129 -2.54 -15.11 23.44
CA ASN A 129 -2.51 -15.65 24.82
C ASN A 129 -3.91 -15.89 25.41
N GLN A 130 -4.88 -16.23 24.52
CA GLN A 130 -6.26 -16.56 24.94
C GLN A 130 -6.42 -18.04 25.14
#